data_b1115bbb7c68c65ab91d3784b63b5974
#
_entry.id   b1115bbb7c68c65ab91d3784b63b5974
#
_cell.length_a   1.000
_cell.length_b   1.000
_cell.length_c   1.000
_cell.angle_alpha   90.00
_cell.angle_beta   90.00
_cell.angle_gamma   90.00
#
_symmetry.space_group_name_H-M   'P 1'
#
loop_
_entity.id
_entity.type
_entity.pdbx_description
1 polymer ?
#
loop_
_entity_poly.entity_id
_entity_poly.type
_entity_poly.pdbx_seq_one_letter_code
_entity_poly.pdbx_strand_id
1 'polypeptide(L)'
;MNAMRLERARGLKAIAGFYEKKRQWVAAHTYYGQINQALIIDVLNDPEHEAEAKELQSFANKRLSEELFQWRVRDALEQYAEAQKAEKKNRPFTAQREYRKVKLNLEILPADLERAATAAEIDLVRLQEIQSAVTADLERIQQLLDERDLARSREN
;
A
#
# COMPACT_ATOMS: atom_id res chain seq x y z
N MET A 1 -10.27 -5.84 33.72
CA MET A 1 -9.22 -6.16 32.73
C MET A 1 -9.76 -6.21 31.30
N ASN A 2 -10.83 -6.91 31.04
CA ASN A 2 -11.39 -7.03 29.68
C ASN A 2 -11.91 -5.70 29.12
N ALA A 3 -12.55 -4.87 29.95
CA ALA A 3 -12.99 -3.53 29.56
C ALA A 3 -11.84 -2.64 29.15
N MET A 4 -10.69 -2.75 29.82
CA MET A 4 -9.49 -1.98 29.47
C MET A 4 -8.89 -2.41 28.13
N ARG A 5 -8.91 -3.70 27.83
CA ARG A 5 -8.45 -4.23 26.55
C ARG A 5 -9.33 -3.77 25.39
N LEU A 6 -10.64 -3.76 25.59
CA LEU A 6 -11.59 -3.23 24.60
C LEU A 6 -11.38 -1.75 24.36
N GLU A 7 -11.19 -0.99 25.43
CA GLU A 7 -10.91 0.44 25.33
C GLU A 7 -9.61 0.70 24.57
N ARG A 8 -8.57 -0.10 24.83
CA ARG A 8 -7.33 -0.06 24.07
C ARG A 8 -7.54 -0.36 22.59
N ALA A 9 -8.33 -1.39 22.28
CA ALA A 9 -8.63 -1.75 20.90
C ALA A 9 -9.40 -0.63 20.17
N ARG A 10 -10.36 0.02 20.85
CA ARG A 10 -11.05 1.19 20.31
C ARG A 10 -10.10 2.34 20.01
N GLY A 11 -9.19 2.61 20.93
CA GLY A 11 -8.15 3.63 20.75
C GLY A 11 -7.24 3.33 19.58
N LEU A 12 -6.82 2.08 19.42
CA LEU A 12 -5.99 1.63 18.30
C LEU A 12 -6.72 1.78 16.97
N LYS A 13 -8.02 1.47 16.93
CA LYS A 13 -8.84 1.69 15.74
C LYS A 13 -8.88 3.15 15.33
N ALA A 14 -9.04 4.05 16.29
CA ALA A 14 -9.06 5.49 16.03
C ALA A 14 -7.70 5.98 15.51
N ILE A 15 -6.61 5.50 16.10
CA ILE A 15 -5.24 5.84 15.66
C ILE A 15 -4.98 5.32 14.24
N ALA A 16 -5.34 4.08 13.97
CA ALA A 16 -5.19 3.49 12.64
C ALA A 16 -5.96 4.30 11.58
N GLY A 17 -7.20 4.68 11.87
CA GLY A 17 -8.02 5.52 11.00
C GLY A 17 -7.40 6.88 10.71
N PHE A 18 -6.75 7.47 11.72
CA PHE A 18 -6.03 8.73 11.56
C PHE A 18 -4.88 8.60 10.55
N TYR A 19 -4.07 7.56 10.67
CA TYR A 19 -2.96 7.32 9.74
C TYR A 19 -3.45 6.94 8.34
N GLU A 20 -4.54 6.20 8.25
CA GLU A 20 -5.17 5.85 6.97
C GLU A 20 -5.61 7.09 6.21
N LYS A 21 -6.22 8.06 6.88
CA LYS A 21 -6.62 9.35 6.28
C LYS A 21 -5.42 10.15 5.78
N LYS A 22 -4.26 10.00 6.42
CA LYS A 22 -3.01 10.65 6.02
C LYS A 22 -2.24 9.85 4.98
N ARG A 23 -2.78 8.75 4.49
CA ARG A 23 -2.11 7.84 3.54
C ARG A 23 -0.79 7.27 4.08
N GLN A 24 -0.63 7.22 5.39
CA GLN A 24 0.51 6.57 6.05
C GLN A 24 0.14 5.11 6.30
N TRP A 25 0.16 4.34 5.23
CA TRP A 25 -0.40 2.99 5.21
C TRP A 25 0.33 2.02 6.14
N VAL A 26 1.67 2.05 6.17
CA VAL A 26 2.46 1.16 7.03
C VAL A 26 2.09 1.35 8.50
N ALA A 27 1.99 2.61 8.94
CA ALA A 27 1.59 2.93 10.30
C ALA A 27 0.16 2.45 10.59
N ALA A 28 -0.80 2.73 9.71
CA ALA A 28 -2.18 2.29 9.87
C ALA A 28 -2.27 0.76 9.99
N HIS A 29 -1.57 0.05 9.12
CA HIS A 29 -1.53 -1.41 9.11
C HIS A 29 -0.97 -1.99 10.42
N THR A 30 0.06 -1.36 10.97
CA THR A 30 0.65 -1.74 12.25
C THR A 30 -0.39 -1.64 13.37
N TYR A 31 -1.12 -0.53 13.44
CA TYR A 31 -2.14 -0.35 14.49
C TYR A 31 -3.34 -1.28 14.32
N TYR A 32 -3.78 -1.56 13.10
CA TYR A 32 -4.81 -2.58 12.87
C TYR A 32 -4.37 -3.96 13.35
N GLY A 33 -3.10 -4.32 13.13
CA GLY A 33 -2.53 -5.58 13.64
C GLY A 33 -2.53 -5.62 15.16
N GLN A 34 -2.26 -4.51 15.84
CA GLN A 34 -2.26 -4.42 17.29
C GLN A 34 -3.65 -4.59 17.90
N ILE A 35 -4.72 -4.28 17.17
CA ILE A 35 -6.10 -4.55 17.62
C ILE A 35 -6.28 -6.04 17.91
N ASN A 36 -5.82 -6.89 17.02
CA ASN A 36 -5.91 -8.35 17.22
C ASN A 36 -5.09 -8.81 18.42
N GLN A 37 -3.95 -8.20 18.68
CA GLN A 37 -3.13 -8.50 19.85
C GLN A 37 -3.79 -8.06 21.15
N ALA A 38 -4.51 -6.95 21.14
CA ALA A 38 -5.26 -6.47 22.32
C ALA A 38 -6.48 -7.34 22.64
N LEU A 39 -7.08 -7.94 21.60
CA LEU A 39 -8.27 -8.78 21.73
C LEU A 39 -7.89 -10.26 21.77
N ILE A 40 -7.33 -10.67 22.91
CA ILE A 40 -6.94 -12.07 23.14
C ILE A 40 -8.16 -12.95 23.49
N ILE A 41 -7.93 -14.26 23.53
CA ILE A 41 -8.96 -15.28 23.81
C ILE A 41 -9.79 -14.97 25.06
N ASP A 42 -9.17 -14.45 26.12
CA ASP A 42 -9.85 -14.12 27.36
C ASP A 42 -10.97 -13.08 27.18
N VAL A 43 -10.73 -12.08 26.31
CA VAL A 43 -11.75 -11.07 25.99
C VAL A 43 -12.84 -11.68 25.12
N LEU A 44 -12.48 -12.53 24.16
CA LEU A 44 -13.41 -13.19 23.26
C LEU A 44 -14.33 -14.16 24.00
N ASN A 45 -13.88 -14.72 25.14
CA ASN A 45 -14.64 -15.64 25.96
C ASN A 45 -15.47 -14.94 27.06
N ASP A 46 -15.42 -13.62 27.12
CA ASP A 46 -16.23 -12.83 28.07
C ASP A 46 -17.58 -12.52 27.43
N PRO A 47 -18.68 -13.08 27.94
CA PRO A 47 -20.03 -12.91 27.35
C PRO A 47 -20.46 -11.44 27.25
N GLU A 48 -20.04 -10.60 28.18
CA GLU A 48 -20.41 -9.18 28.21
C GLU A 48 -19.74 -8.40 27.07
N HIS A 49 -18.50 -8.75 26.69
CA HIS A 49 -17.70 -8.00 25.75
C HIS A 49 -17.45 -8.74 24.42
N GLU A 50 -17.91 -9.99 24.31
CA GLU A 50 -17.62 -10.86 23.18
C GLU A 50 -18.09 -10.29 21.84
N ALA A 51 -19.30 -9.76 21.78
CA ALA A 51 -19.87 -9.23 20.55
C ALA A 51 -19.06 -8.06 20.00
N GLU A 52 -18.70 -7.11 20.86
CA GLU A 52 -17.88 -5.95 20.48
C GLU A 52 -16.46 -6.35 20.10
N ALA A 53 -15.86 -7.30 20.85
CA ALA A 53 -14.52 -7.79 20.55
C ALA A 53 -14.47 -8.46 19.18
N LYS A 54 -15.45 -9.29 18.85
CA LYS A 54 -15.54 -9.93 17.54
C LYS A 54 -15.74 -8.92 16.41
N GLU A 55 -16.55 -7.89 16.64
CA GLU A 55 -16.78 -6.83 15.67
C GLU A 55 -15.51 -6.05 15.36
N LEU A 56 -14.76 -5.65 16.41
CA LEU A 56 -13.48 -4.96 16.26
C LEU A 56 -12.45 -5.83 15.55
N GLN A 57 -12.36 -7.10 15.91
CA GLN A 57 -11.43 -8.04 15.30
C GLN A 57 -11.76 -8.27 13.81
N SER A 58 -13.04 -8.44 13.50
CA SER A 58 -13.51 -8.59 12.12
C SER A 58 -13.19 -7.34 11.28
N PHE A 59 -13.43 -6.17 11.84
CA PHE A 59 -13.10 -4.89 11.22
C PHE A 59 -11.60 -4.79 10.92
N ALA A 60 -10.76 -5.08 11.92
CA ALA A 60 -9.30 -5.02 11.76
C ALA A 60 -8.81 -6.01 10.70
N ASN A 61 -9.30 -7.25 10.72
CA ASN A 61 -8.91 -8.27 9.75
C ASN A 61 -9.31 -7.87 8.32
N LYS A 62 -10.49 -7.28 8.16
CA LYS A 62 -10.94 -6.79 6.86
C LYS A 62 -10.01 -5.69 6.34
N ARG A 63 -9.67 -4.71 7.19
CA ARG A 63 -8.74 -3.66 6.82
C ARG A 63 -7.35 -4.20 6.49
N LEU A 64 -6.84 -5.16 7.26
CA LEU A 64 -5.54 -5.77 7.04
C LEU A 64 -5.47 -6.52 5.70
N SER A 65 -6.54 -7.19 5.30
CA SER A 65 -6.53 -8.01 4.08
C SER A 65 -6.93 -7.25 2.82
N GLU A 66 -7.85 -6.30 2.91
CA GLU A 66 -8.41 -5.61 1.75
C GLU A 66 -7.79 -4.23 1.50
N GLU A 67 -7.63 -3.43 2.55
CA GLU A 67 -7.18 -2.04 2.42
C GLU A 67 -5.73 -1.94 1.93
N LEU A 68 -4.86 -2.87 2.30
CA LEU A 68 -3.46 -2.84 1.87
C LEU A 68 -3.35 -2.84 0.34
N PHE A 69 -4.07 -3.75 -0.31
CA PHE A 69 -4.02 -3.86 -1.76
C PHE A 69 -4.70 -2.69 -2.45
N GLN A 70 -5.79 -2.18 -1.89
CA GLN A 70 -6.44 -0.97 -2.40
C GLN A 70 -5.49 0.22 -2.42
N TRP A 71 -4.79 0.45 -1.31
CA TRP A 71 -3.81 1.53 -1.21
C TRP A 71 -2.65 1.34 -2.18
N ARG A 72 -2.17 0.11 -2.30
CA ARG A 72 -1.07 -0.19 -3.23
C ARG A 72 -1.43 0.14 -4.68
N VAL A 73 -2.63 -0.22 -5.12
CA VAL A 73 -3.05 0.07 -6.50
C VAL A 73 -3.30 1.57 -6.73
N ARG A 74 -3.85 2.27 -5.76
CA ARG A 74 -4.02 3.73 -5.83
C ARG A 74 -2.67 4.44 -5.89
N ASP A 75 -1.75 4.08 -5.01
CA ASP A 75 -0.41 4.65 -4.99
C ASP A 75 0.34 4.36 -6.28
N ALA A 76 0.19 3.16 -6.83
CA ALA A 76 0.81 2.80 -8.11
C ALA A 76 0.36 3.72 -9.24
N LEU A 77 -0.92 4.06 -9.32
CA LEU A 77 -1.42 4.99 -10.34
C LEU A 77 -0.81 6.39 -10.18
N GLU A 78 -0.79 6.91 -8.96
CA GLU A 78 -0.20 8.22 -8.67
C GLU A 78 1.30 8.23 -8.97
N GLN A 79 2.00 7.20 -8.54
CA GLN A 79 3.45 7.06 -8.76
C GLN A 79 3.79 6.91 -10.23
N TYR A 80 2.97 6.19 -10.99
CA TYR A 80 3.19 6.04 -12.43
C TYR A 80 3.04 7.38 -13.15
N ALA A 81 2.03 8.17 -12.81
CA ALA A 81 1.83 9.52 -13.34
C ALA A 81 3.02 10.44 -12.99
N GLU A 82 3.50 10.38 -11.74
CA GLU A 82 4.66 11.15 -11.29
C GLU A 82 5.94 10.71 -12.01
N ALA A 83 6.12 9.41 -12.24
CA ALA A 83 7.25 8.90 -12.99
C ALA A 83 7.28 9.43 -14.43
N GLN A 84 6.12 9.39 -15.11
CA GLN A 84 5.99 9.90 -16.47
C GLN A 84 6.26 11.42 -16.54
N LYS A 85 5.76 12.16 -15.55
CA LYS A 85 5.99 13.59 -15.43
C LYS A 85 7.48 13.90 -15.22
N ALA A 86 8.14 13.16 -14.34
CA ALA A 86 9.58 13.31 -14.11
C ALA A 86 10.39 13.00 -15.36
N GLU A 87 9.99 11.97 -16.10
CA GLU A 87 10.65 11.60 -17.36
C GLU A 87 10.52 12.73 -18.39
N LYS A 88 9.34 13.33 -18.54
CA LYS A 88 9.10 14.47 -19.42
C LYS A 88 9.91 15.70 -19.04
N LYS A 89 10.16 15.89 -17.75
CA LYS A 89 10.97 16.99 -17.22
C LYS A 89 12.47 16.70 -17.23
N ASN A 90 12.87 15.59 -17.84
CA ASN A 90 14.25 15.15 -17.92
C ASN A 90 14.90 14.94 -16.54
N ARG A 91 14.16 14.29 -15.65
CA ARG A 91 14.61 13.92 -14.30
C ARG A 91 14.63 12.39 -14.17
N PRO A 92 15.64 11.72 -14.77
CA PRO A 92 15.61 10.25 -14.86
C PRO A 92 15.77 9.55 -13.52
N PHE A 93 16.53 10.08 -12.56
CA PHE A 93 16.64 9.45 -11.23
C PHE A 93 15.30 9.47 -10.48
N THR A 94 14.60 10.59 -10.55
CA THR A 94 13.26 10.70 -9.96
C THR A 94 12.28 9.75 -10.63
N ALA A 95 12.29 9.70 -11.97
CA ALA A 95 11.45 8.78 -12.74
C ALA A 95 11.74 7.32 -12.36
N GLN A 96 13.02 6.94 -12.29
CA GLN A 96 13.43 5.59 -11.90
C GLN A 96 12.90 5.21 -10.52
N ARG A 97 13.03 6.10 -9.54
CA ARG A 97 12.56 5.88 -8.18
C ARG A 97 11.05 5.65 -8.17
N GLU A 98 10.29 6.47 -8.87
CA GLU A 98 8.84 6.34 -8.92
C GLU A 98 8.39 5.08 -9.68
N TYR A 99 9.03 4.73 -10.79
CA TYR A 99 8.75 3.47 -11.50
C TYR A 99 9.04 2.24 -10.63
N ARG A 100 10.11 2.26 -9.83
CA ARG A 100 10.42 1.16 -8.90
C ARG A 100 9.32 0.98 -7.85
N LYS A 101 8.78 2.08 -7.34
CA LYS A 101 7.65 2.05 -6.39
C LYS A 101 6.42 1.44 -7.04
N VAL A 102 6.13 1.80 -8.29
CA VAL A 102 5.01 1.22 -9.06
C VAL A 102 5.18 -0.28 -9.19
N LYS A 103 6.34 -0.73 -9.61
CA LYS A 103 6.64 -2.16 -9.77
C LYS A 103 6.42 -2.92 -8.47
N LEU A 104 6.94 -2.39 -7.36
CA LEU A 104 6.79 -3.00 -6.05
C LEU A 104 5.31 -3.06 -5.61
N ASN A 105 4.58 -1.96 -5.79
CA ASN A 105 3.17 -1.89 -5.42
C ASN A 105 2.28 -2.82 -6.25
N LEU A 106 2.66 -3.11 -7.49
CA LEU A 106 1.90 -3.99 -8.38
C LEU A 106 2.40 -5.44 -8.40
N GLU A 107 3.31 -5.81 -7.50
CA GLU A 107 3.65 -7.22 -7.24
C GLU A 107 2.53 -7.85 -6.41
N ILE A 108 1.40 -8.11 -7.07
CA ILE A 108 0.17 -8.61 -6.48
C ILE A 108 -0.32 -9.78 -7.33
N LEU A 109 -0.81 -10.83 -6.68
CA LEU A 109 -1.42 -11.96 -7.39
C LEU A 109 -2.64 -11.50 -8.21
N PRO A 110 -2.89 -12.10 -9.39
CA PRO A 110 -3.98 -11.66 -10.26
C PRO A 110 -5.35 -11.56 -9.59
N ALA A 111 -5.71 -12.51 -8.74
CA ALA A 111 -6.99 -12.50 -8.02
C ALA A 111 -7.07 -11.33 -7.02
N ASP A 112 -5.97 -11.03 -6.34
CA ASP A 112 -5.89 -9.92 -5.38
C ASP A 112 -5.91 -8.57 -6.10
N LEU A 113 -5.26 -8.48 -7.25
CA LEU A 113 -5.27 -7.28 -8.10
C LEU A 113 -6.69 -6.96 -8.57
N GLU A 114 -7.43 -7.96 -9.03
CA GLU A 114 -8.81 -7.80 -9.47
C GLU A 114 -9.71 -7.30 -8.34
N ARG A 115 -9.60 -7.90 -7.14
CA ARG A 115 -10.36 -7.47 -5.97
C ARG A 115 -10.01 -6.04 -5.54
N ALA A 116 -8.73 -5.72 -5.53
CA ALA A 116 -8.26 -4.38 -5.19
C ALA A 116 -8.73 -3.33 -6.19
N ALA A 117 -8.69 -3.63 -7.47
CA ALA A 117 -9.18 -2.75 -8.52
C ALA A 117 -10.67 -2.46 -8.36
N THR A 118 -11.48 -3.50 -8.12
CA THR A 118 -12.92 -3.37 -7.90
C THR A 118 -13.21 -2.51 -6.66
N ALA A 119 -12.54 -2.81 -5.55
CA ALA A 119 -12.75 -2.10 -4.30
C ALA A 119 -12.29 -0.62 -4.35
N ALA A 120 -11.23 -0.34 -5.09
CA ALA A 120 -10.72 1.01 -5.29
C ALA A 120 -11.42 1.78 -6.41
N GLU A 121 -12.32 1.13 -7.13
CA GLU A 121 -13.02 1.69 -8.30
C GLU A 121 -12.04 2.13 -9.40
N ILE A 122 -11.03 1.30 -9.66
CA ILE A 122 -10.01 1.53 -10.67
C ILE A 122 -10.18 0.49 -11.77
N ASP A 123 -9.96 0.88 -13.02
CA ASP A 123 -10.00 -0.01 -14.17
C ASP A 123 -8.88 -1.06 -14.06
N LEU A 124 -9.25 -2.32 -13.99
CA LEU A 124 -8.32 -3.45 -13.92
C LEU A 124 -7.39 -3.50 -15.13
N VAL A 125 -7.93 -3.25 -16.33
CA VAL A 125 -7.13 -3.25 -17.57
C VAL A 125 -6.02 -2.22 -17.50
N ARG A 126 -6.32 -1.04 -16.97
CA ARG A 126 -5.32 0.03 -16.78
C ARG A 126 -4.21 -0.41 -15.84
N LEU A 127 -4.54 -1.05 -14.72
CA LEU A 127 -3.55 -1.57 -13.78
C LEU A 127 -2.68 -2.66 -14.41
N GLN A 128 -3.28 -3.54 -15.18
CA GLN A 128 -2.57 -4.61 -15.90
C GLN A 128 -1.62 -4.04 -16.96
N GLU A 129 -2.03 -3.01 -17.68
CA GLU A 129 -1.20 -2.32 -18.65
C GLU A 129 0.03 -1.70 -17.97
N ILE A 130 -0.16 -1.01 -16.85
CA ILE A 130 0.93 -0.42 -16.07
C ILE A 130 1.86 -1.51 -15.54
N GLN A 131 1.31 -2.57 -14.99
CA GLN A 131 2.07 -3.71 -14.47
C GLN A 131 2.97 -4.31 -15.56
N SER A 132 2.47 -4.43 -16.78
CA SER A 132 3.23 -4.96 -17.91
C SER A 132 4.27 -3.97 -18.44
N ALA A 133 3.95 -2.67 -18.42
CA ALA A 133 4.80 -1.62 -19.00
C ALA A 133 5.96 -1.20 -18.09
N VAL A 134 5.80 -1.28 -16.78
CA VAL A 134 6.76 -0.70 -15.83
C VAL A 134 8.16 -1.32 -15.93
N THR A 135 8.27 -2.59 -16.25
CA THR A 135 9.56 -3.27 -16.42
C THR A 135 10.33 -2.67 -17.61
N ALA A 136 9.64 -2.47 -18.73
CA ALA A 136 10.23 -1.84 -19.91
C ALA A 136 10.59 -0.37 -19.64
N ASP A 137 9.75 0.35 -18.88
CA ASP A 137 10.02 1.72 -18.47
C ASP A 137 11.30 1.80 -17.62
N LEU A 138 11.50 0.89 -16.69
CA LEU A 138 12.70 0.82 -15.86
C LEU A 138 13.94 0.50 -16.67
N GLU A 139 13.86 -0.40 -17.64
CA GLU A 139 14.97 -0.72 -18.54
C GLU A 139 15.36 0.48 -19.39
N ARG A 140 14.38 1.21 -19.94
CA ARG A 140 14.61 2.41 -20.73
C ARG A 140 15.31 3.49 -19.92
N ILE A 141 14.87 3.73 -18.69
CA ILE A 141 15.47 4.73 -17.79
C ILE A 141 16.89 4.32 -17.41
N GLN A 142 17.12 3.04 -17.13
CA GLN A 142 18.45 2.54 -16.78
C GLN A 142 19.43 2.73 -17.95
N GLN A 143 19.01 2.46 -19.17
CA GLN A 143 19.83 2.71 -20.37
C GLN A 143 20.19 4.19 -20.51
N LEU A 144 19.20 5.07 -20.28
CA LEU A 144 19.43 6.52 -20.34
C LEU A 144 20.47 6.97 -19.32
N LEU A 145 20.39 6.45 -18.09
CA LEU A 145 21.34 6.76 -17.03
C LEU A 145 22.74 6.24 -17.35
N ASP A 146 22.82 5.03 -17.88
CA ASP A 146 24.11 4.42 -18.29
C ASP A 146 24.77 5.22 -19.42
N GLU A 147 24.01 5.69 -20.40
CA GLU A 147 24.49 6.53 -21.49
C GLU A 147 25.03 7.88 -20.97
N ARG A 148 24.35 8.47 -19.99
CA ARG A 148 24.82 9.72 -19.36
C ARG A 148 26.10 9.53 -18.58
N ASP A 149 26.23 8.43 -17.84
CA ASP A 149 27.45 8.12 -17.10
C ASP A 149 28.62 7.89 -18.06
N LEU A 150 28.38 7.19 -19.17
CA LEU A 150 29.38 6.96 -20.19
C LEU A 150 29.82 8.29 -20.86
N ALA A 151 28.88 9.17 -21.16
CA ALA A 151 29.17 10.49 -21.71
C ALA A 151 30.04 11.34 -20.78
N ARG A 152 29.70 11.33 -19.46
CA ARG A 152 30.50 12.01 -18.43
C ARG A 152 31.92 11.46 -18.35
N SER A 153 32.05 10.13 -18.42
CA SER A 153 33.35 9.47 -18.39
C SER A 153 34.23 9.86 -19.59
N ARG A 154 33.63 10.09 -20.75
CA ARG A 154 34.34 10.52 -21.97
C ARG A 154 34.77 11.98 -21.92
N GLU A 155 34.05 12.84 -21.22
CA GLU A 155 34.38 14.25 -21.05
C GLU A 155 35.55 14.46 -20.09
N ASN A 156 35.83 13.54 -19.22
CA ASN A 156 36.91 13.56 -18.26
C ASN A 156 38.11 12.79 -18.80
#